data_1dd23a2d8d31230cf933333836c2696b
#
_entry.id   1dd23a2d8d31230cf933333836c2696b
#
_cell.length_a   1.000
_cell.length_b   1.000
_cell.length_c   1.000
_cell.angle_alpha   90.00
_cell.angle_beta   90.00
_cell.angle_gamma   90.00
#
_symmetry.space_group_name_H-M   'P 1'
#
loop_
_entity.id
_entity.type
_entity.pdbx_description
1 polymer ?
#
loop_
_entity_poly.entity_id
_entity_poly.type
_entity_poly.pdbx_seq_one_letter_code
_entity_poly.pdbx_strand_id
1 'polypeptide(L)'
;MLEQILIWNEMKAPPTTIIIEKPHAIEQEQNSFIKEAEEETTKMSLLVHILNKPKRGEDYGILQALLSIDMLIIFLATLVGLGSGLTVVDNMSQIGEALGYEPKTTKTFISLISIWNYAGRVFSGFLSETLLMKYKVPRPLMLSAILFLACIGQLLIAFPFQNSIYLASLVIGFTLGAELPLVLSIISEIFGLKHYSTLFNCGSMASPIGSYLLNKELTGRLYDMETTKMHGIKALGKSLACKGKQCYGLSFKIMAVATFIGALISLILVARTLEFYKIDIQRRYRGQTYTKFNEEEKETEMTSSSDNEAK
;
A
#
# COMPACT_ATOMS: atom_id res chain seq x y z
N MET A 1 59.66 48.01 61.70
CA MET A 1 59.33 48.70 60.40
C MET A 1 59.56 47.80 59.22
N LEU A 2 60.59 46.96 59.23
CA LEU A 2 60.85 46.01 58.06
C LEU A 2 59.85 44.84 58.00
N GLU A 3 59.33 44.29 59.09
CA GLU A 3 58.34 43.20 59.14
C GLU A 3 56.98 43.62 58.56
N GLN A 4 56.55 44.83 58.74
CA GLN A 4 55.28 45.33 58.21
C GLN A 4 55.32 45.51 56.66
N ILE A 5 56.49 45.75 56.08
CA ILE A 5 56.67 45.90 54.67
C ILE A 5 56.66 44.53 53.94
N LEU A 6 57.19 43.50 54.63
CA LEU A 6 57.12 42.12 54.11
C LEU A 6 55.70 41.57 54.07
N ILE A 7 54.93 41.79 55.12
CA ILE A 7 53.51 41.37 55.17
C ILE A 7 52.65 42.12 54.12
N TRP A 8 52.98 43.38 53.82
CA TRP A 8 52.27 44.21 52.85
C TRP A 8 52.58 43.79 51.40
N ASN A 9 53.80 43.27 51.13
CA ASN A 9 54.18 42.72 49.83
C ASN A 9 53.57 41.35 49.58
N GLU A 10 53.40 40.51 50.60
CA GLU A 10 52.70 39.23 50.44
C GLU A 10 51.22 39.39 50.14
N MET A 11 50.57 40.46 50.69
CA MET A 11 49.15 40.73 50.42
C MET A 11 48.90 41.35 49.02
N LYS A 12 49.92 41.73 48.29
CA LYS A 12 49.83 42.30 46.92
C LYS A 12 50.15 41.33 45.79
N ALA A 13 50.44 40.06 46.10
CA ALA A 13 50.54 39.04 45.06
C ALA A 13 49.16 38.75 44.51
N PRO A 14 48.93 38.87 43.18
CA PRO A 14 47.65 38.48 42.60
C PRO A 14 47.42 36.98 42.84
N PRO A 15 46.19 36.52 43.10
CA PRO A 15 45.93 35.11 43.23
C PRO A 15 46.40 34.41 41.96
N THR A 16 47.32 33.48 42.10
CA THR A 16 47.77 32.61 41.03
C THR A 16 46.57 31.78 40.64
N THR A 17 45.83 32.25 39.64
CA THR A 17 44.79 31.45 39.02
C THR A 17 45.49 30.30 38.31
N ILE A 18 45.46 29.12 38.92
CA ILE A 18 45.88 27.88 38.27
C ILE A 18 44.84 27.64 37.20
N ILE A 19 45.11 28.06 35.98
CA ILE A 19 44.39 27.66 34.79
C ILE A 19 44.78 26.19 34.58
N ILE A 20 43.97 25.29 35.07
CA ILE A 20 44.04 23.90 34.73
C ILE A 20 43.54 23.85 33.27
N GLU A 21 44.49 23.97 32.34
CA GLU A 21 44.23 23.70 30.94
C GLU A 21 43.83 22.23 30.86
N LYS A 22 42.52 21.97 30.76
CA LYS A 22 42.03 20.63 30.50
C LYS A 22 42.61 20.17 29.17
N PRO A 23 43.26 19.01 29.11
CA PRO A 23 43.80 18.52 27.86
C PRO A 23 42.69 18.42 26.83
N HIS A 24 42.85 19.04 25.66
CA HIS A 24 41.90 19.06 24.54
C HIS A 24 41.40 17.64 24.16
N ALA A 25 42.20 16.62 24.47
CA ALA A 25 41.86 15.21 24.26
C ALA A 25 40.70 14.73 25.18
N ILE A 26 40.64 15.15 26.43
CA ILE A 26 39.60 14.75 27.40
C ILE A 26 38.25 15.39 27.03
N GLU A 27 38.27 16.63 26.52
CA GLU A 27 37.09 17.36 26.11
C GLU A 27 36.49 16.79 24.81
N GLN A 28 37.34 16.33 23.88
CA GLN A 28 36.91 15.63 22.68
C GLN A 28 36.33 14.25 22.99
N GLU A 29 36.91 13.51 23.89
CA GLU A 29 36.43 12.18 24.31
C GLU A 29 35.11 12.31 25.09
N GLN A 30 35.00 13.30 25.97
CA GLN A 30 33.74 13.57 26.70
C GLN A 30 32.61 14.04 25.78
N ASN A 31 32.90 14.84 24.77
CA ASN A 31 31.94 15.28 23.76
C ASN A 31 31.53 14.14 22.81
N SER A 32 32.42 13.18 22.52
CA SER A 32 32.05 11.98 21.77
C SER A 32 31.13 11.05 22.54
N PHE A 33 31.40 10.82 23.83
CA PHE A 33 30.51 10.04 24.72
C PHE A 33 29.13 10.69 24.91
N ILE A 34 29.08 12.02 25.03
CA ILE A 34 27.79 12.73 25.14
C ILE A 34 27.00 12.61 23.84
N LYS A 35 27.64 12.74 22.68
CA LYS A 35 26.98 12.55 21.38
C LYS A 35 26.47 11.13 21.18
N GLU A 36 27.24 10.12 21.54
CA GLU A 36 26.82 8.73 21.48
C GLU A 36 25.62 8.44 22.42
N ALA A 37 25.67 8.96 23.65
CA ALA A 37 24.58 8.81 24.60
C ALA A 37 23.30 9.56 24.16
N GLU A 38 23.42 10.74 23.57
CA GLU A 38 22.31 11.48 22.97
C GLU A 38 21.73 10.76 21.75
N GLU A 39 22.59 10.16 20.93
CA GLU A 39 22.15 9.37 19.77
C GLU A 39 21.45 8.07 20.18
N GLU A 40 21.94 7.36 21.21
CA GLU A 40 21.27 6.18 21.76
C GLU A 40 19.94 6.56 22.45
N THR A 41 19.89 7.66 23.20
CA THR A 41 18.66 8.14 23.84
C THR A 41 17.61 8.55 22.78
N THR A 42 18.06 9.18 21.69
CA THR A 42 17.21 9.56 20.57
C THR A 42 16.70 8.32 19.82
N LYS A 43 17.55 7.31 19.58
CA LYS A 43 17.16 6.03 18.98
C LYS A 43 16.17 5.27 19.86
N MET A 44 16.40 5.25 21.19
CA MET A 44 15.50 4.60 22.15
C MET A 44 14.15 5.31 22.22
N SER A 45 14.12 6.63 22.23
CA SER A 45 12.90 7.45 22.20
C SER A 45 12.11 7.22 20.89
N LEU A 46 12.81 7.16 19.77
CA LEU A 46 12.22 6.87 18.45
C LEU A 46 11.60 5.45 18.40
N LEU A 47 12.31 4.46 18.94
CA LEU A 47 11.81 3.08 19.02
C LEU A 47 10.57 2.99 19.93
N VAL A 48 10.57 3.64 21.08
CA VAL A 48 9.41 3.69 21.99
C VAL A 48 8.23 4.37 21.30
N HIS A 49 8.47 5.46 20.55
CA HIS A 49 7.43 6.14 19.78
C HIS A 49 6.86 5.27 18.66
N ILE A 50 7.70 4.52 17.95
CA ILE A 50 7.28 3.59 16.89
C ILE A 50 6.47 2.41 17.48
N LEU A 51 6.85 1.92 18.65
CA LEU A 51 6.17 0.79 19.30
C LEU A 51 4.82 1.19 19.90
N ASN A 52 4.66 2.43 20.34
CA ASN A 52 3.41 2.95 20.91
C ASN A 52 2.44 3.35 19.78
N LYS A 53 1.78 2.36 19.17
CA LYS A 53 0.89 2.56 18.03
C LYS A 53 -0.42 3.22 18.47
N PRO A 54 -0.90 4.26 17.76
CA PRO A 54 -2.23 4.83 17.94
C PRO A 54 -3.34 3.79 17.72
N LYS A 55 -4.54 4.12 18.12
CA LYS A 55 -5.72 3.30 17.78
C LYS A 55 -6.03 3.46 16.29
N ARG A 56 -6.57 2.39 15.68
CA ARG A 56 -7.01 2.43 14.29
C ARG A 56 -8.01 3.57 14.08
N GLY A 57 -7.85 4.31 12.97
CA GLY A 57 -8.64 5.49 12.65
C GLY A 57 -8.10 6.80 13.23
N GLU A 58 -7.08 6.75 14.07
CA GLU A 58 -6.31 7.91 14.49
C GLU A 58 -5.14 8.16 13.53
N ASP A 59 -4.53 9.35 13.59
CA ASP A 59 -3.41 9.70 12.73
C ASP A 59 -2.12 8.97 13.16
N TYR A 60 -1.65 8.08 12.32
CA TYR A 60 -0.38 7.37 12.50
C TYR A 60 0.81 8.20 12.03
N GLY A 61 1.93 8.08 12.72
CA GLY A 61 3.22 8.51 12.17
C GLY A 61 3.63 7.62 10.99
N ILE A 62 4.39 8.17 10.03
CA ILE A 62 4.77 7.46 8.79
C ILE A 62 5.45 6.12 9.11
N LEU A 63 6.47 6.11 9.97
CA LEU A 63 7.18 4.90 10.36
C LEU A 63 6.31 3.90 11.14
N GLN A 64 5.43 4.41 12.01
CA GLN A 64 4.49 3.57 12.76
C GLN A 64 3.53 2.82 11.83
N ALA A 65 3.03 3.49 10.81
CA ALA A 65 2.15 2.91 9.80
C ALA A 65 2.89 1.89 8.94
N LEU A 66 4.06 2.25 8.38
CA LEU A 66 4.85 1.37 7.50
C LEU A 66 5.31 0.08 8.19
N LEU A 67 5.65 0.14 9.48
CA LEU A 67 6.04 -1.03 10.29
C LEU A 67 4.84 -1.75 10.93
N SER A 68 3.62 -1.36 10.59
CA SER A 68 2.42 -2.05 11.08
C SER A 68 2.17 -3.34 10.30
N ILE A 69 1.67 -4.36 10.99
CA ILE A 69 1.25 -5.61 10.36
C ILE A 69 0.14 -5.35 9.33
N ASP A 70 -0.76 -4.41 9.62
CA ASP A 70 -1.89 -4.09 8.76
C ASP A 70 -1.39 -3.50 7.42
N MET A 71 -0.37 -2.62 7.45
CA MET A 71 0.26 -2.08 6.23
C MET A 71 1.03 -3.15 5.45
N LEU A 72 1.73 -4.04 6.16
CA LEU A 72 2.44 -5.16 5.52
C LEU A 72 1.47 -6.08 4.77
N ILE A 73 0.30 -6.39 5.38
CA ILE A 73 -0.73 -7.20 4.73
C ILE A 73 -1.26 -6.50 3.47
N ILE A 74 -1.56 -5.19 3.55
CA ILE A 74 -2.00 -4.40 2.40
C ILE A 74 -0.93 -4.41 1.31
N PHE A 75 0.33 -4.20 1.67
CA PHE A 75 1.46 -4.20 0.74
C PHE A 75 1.59 -5.55 0.02
N LEU A 76 1.54 -6.68 0.73
CA LEU A 76 1.62 -8.01 0.14
C LEU A 76 0.41 -8.33 -0.74
N ALA A 77 -0.79 -7.95 -0.33
CA ALA A 77 -2.01 -8.12 -1.12
C ALA A 77 -1.92 -7.33 -2.45
N THR A 78 -1.51 -6.05 -2.37
CA THR A 78 -1.32 -5.17 -3.54
C THR A 78 -0.19 -5.67 -4.45
N LEU A 79 0.90 -6.19 -3.88
CA LEU A 79 2.02 -6.74 -4.64
C LEU A 79 1.58 -7.88 -5.56
N VAL A 80 0.81 -8.83 -5.03
CA VAL A 80 0.35 -9.98 -5.81
C VAL A 80 -0.86 -9.64 -6.68
N GLY A 81 -1.78 -8.81 -6.22
CA GLY A 81 -2.99 -8.41 -6.94
C GLY A 81 -2.67 -7.51 -8.13
N LEU A 82 -2.22 -6.28 -7.88
CA LEU A 82 -1.85 -5.33 -8.94
C LEU A 82 -0.66 -5.84 -9.76
N GLY A 83 0.35 -6.45 -9.12
CA GLY A 83 1.52 -6.97 -9.81
C GLY A 83 1.17 -8.03 -10.83
N SER A 84 0.32 -8.99 -10.49
CA SER A 84 -0.13 -10.03 -11.44
C SER A 84 -1.07 -9.48 -12.51
N GLY A 85 -1.97 -8.56 -12.15
CA GLY A 85 -2.84 -7.89 -13.11
C GLY A 85 -2.05 -7.11 -14.18
N LEU A 86 -1.06 -6.33 -13.77
CA LEU A 86 -0.15 -5.63 -14.70
C LEU A 86 0.64 -6.60 -15.56
N THR A 87 1.10 -7.72 -15.00
CA THR A 87 1.77 -8.77 -15.77
C THR A 87 0.89 -9.31 -16.90
N VAL A 88 -0.42 -9.48 -16.66
CA VAL A 88 -1.37 -9.85 -17.72
C VAL A 88 -1.45 -8.77 -18.80
N VAL A 89 -1.58 -7.50 -18.42
CA VAL A 89 -1.67 -6.37 -19.36
C VAL A 89 -0.44 -6.30 -20.26
N ASP A 90 0.74 -6.38 -19.66
CA ASP A 90 2.02 -6.27 -20.37
C ASP A 90 2.25 -7.41 -21.35
N ASN A 91 1.77 -8.62 -21.01
CA ASN A 91 1.98 -9.80 -21.85
C ASN A 91 0.76 -10.18 -22.71
N MET A 92 -0.35 -9.43 -22.67
CA MET A 92 -1.61 -9.81 -23.33
C MET A 92 -1.43 -10.00 -24.85
N SER A 93 -0.63 -9.17 -25.52
CA SER A 93 -0.32 -9.35 -26.93
C SER A 93 0.36 -10.69 -27.20
N GLN A 94 1.38 -11.01 -26.43
CA GLN A 94 2.15 -12.23 -26.59
C GLN A 94 1.33 -13.49 -26.22
N ILE A 95 0.48 -13.38 -25.20
CA ILE A 95 -0.45 -14.45 -24.81
C ILE A 95 -1.42 -14.75 -25.97
N GLY A 96 -2.00 -13.70 -26.56
CA GLY A 96 -2.91 -13.85 -27.71
C GLY A 96 -2.22 -14.48 -28.91
N GLU A 97 -1.03 -14.01 -29.27
CA GLU A 97 -0.24 -14.56 -30.37
C GLU A 97 0.19 -16.01 -30.12
N ALA A 98 0.62 -16.35 -28.90
CA ALA A 98 0.99 -17.71 -28.52
C ALA A 98 -0.19 -18.69 -28.66
N LEU A 99 -1.41 -18.22 -28.41
CA LEU A 99 -2.64 -19.01 -28.56
C LEU A 99 -3.22 -19.02 -29.97
N GLY A 100 -2.57 -18.32 -30.93
CA GLY A 100 -2.95 -18.32 -32.34
C GLY A 100 -4.03 -17.30 -32.68
N TYR A 101 -4.31 -16.30 -31.84
CA TYR A 101 -5.22 -15.22 -32.21
C TYR A 101 -4.55 -14.22 -33.16
N GLU A 102 -5.36 -13.65 -34.06
CA GLU A 102 -4.89 -12.60 -34.96
C GLU A 102 -4.51 -11.32 -34.19
N PRO A 103 -3.54 -10.52 -34.66
CA PRO A 103 -3.11 -9.28 -34.05
C PRO A 103 -4.26 -8.28 -33.81
N LYS A 104 -5.28 -8.28 -34.65
CA LYS A 104 -6.48 -7.45 -34.51
C LYS A 104 -7.29 -7.87 -33.29
N THR A 105 -7.49 -9.17 -33.07
CA THR A 105 -8.20 -9.73 -31.92
C THR A 105 -7.44 -9.47 -30.62
N THR A 106 -6.12 -9.55 -30.65
CA THR A 106 -5.26 -9.28 -29.49
C THR A 106 -5.40 -7.82 -29.00
N LYS A 107 -5.48 -6.86 -29.93
CA LYS A 107 -5.77 -5.46 -29.58
C LYS A 107 -7.15 -5.30 -28.92
N THR A 108 -8.13 -6.10 -29.32
CA THR A 108 -9.45 -6.12 -28.68
C THR A 108 -9.37 -6.55 -27.23
N PHE A 109 -8.55 -7.53 -26.87
CA PHE A 109 -8.34 -7.95 -25.48
C PHE A 109 -7.80 -6.80 -24.62
N ILE A 110 -6.79 -6.06 -25.11
CA ILE A 110 -6.21 -4.92 -24.41
C ILE A 110 -7.25 -3.81 -24.22
N SER A 111 -8.04 -3.51 -25.26
CA SER A 111 -9.11 -2.53 -25.15
C SER A 111 -10.18 -2.95 -24.13
N LEU A 112 -10.52 -4.24 -24.12
CA LEU A 112 -11.48 -4.80 -23.15
C LEU A 112 -10.97 -4.67 -21.71
N ILE A 113 -9.70 -4.99 -21.46
CA ILE A 113 -9.06 -4.79 -20.17
C ILE A 113 -9.18 -3.32 -19.74
N SER A 114 -8.89 -2.37 -20.65
CA SER A 114 -8.91 -0.95 -20.33
C SER A 114 -10.32 -0.44 -19.97
N ILE A 115 -11.35 -0.87 -20.71
CA ILE A 115 -12.75 -0.52 -20.42
C ILE A 115 -13.18 -1.07 -19.07
N TRP A 116 -12.89 -2.33 -18.80
CA TRP A 116 -13.27 -2.96 -17.53
C TRP A 116 -12.43 -2.48 -16.35
N ASN A 117 -11.20 -2.03 -16.57
CA ASN A 117 -10.39 -1.36 -15.55
C ASN A 117 -11.06 -0.06 -15.11
N TYR A 118 -11.55 0.75 -16.04
CA TYR A 118 -12.32 1.94 -15.68
C TYR A 118 -13.62 1.57 -14.94
N ALA A 119 -14.38 0.62 -15.45
CA ALA A 119 -15.61 0.15 -14.80
C ALA A 119 -15.34 -0.39 -13.37
N GLY A 120 -14.26 -1.15 -13.20
CA GLY A 120 -13.83 -1.65 -11.89
C GLY A 120 -13.56 -0.56 -10.87
N ARG A 121 -12.90 0.53 -11.27
CA ARG A 121 -12.64 1.71 -10.40
C ARG A 121 -13.93 2.35 -9.90
N VAL A 122 -14.84 2.64 -10.82
CA VAL A 122 -16.12 3.27 -10.49
C VAL A 122 -16.98 2.35 -9.62
N PHE A 123 -17.10 1.09 -10.04
CA PHE A 123 -17.94 0.12 -9.36
C PHE A 123 -17.44 -0.20 -7.95
N SER A 124 -16.14 -0.41 -7.77
CA SER A 124 -15.58 -0.73 -6.46
C SER A 124 -15.70 0.43 -5.48
N GLY A 125 -15.49 1.66 -5.93
CA GLY A 125 -15.67 2.86 -5.11
C GLY A 125 -17.11 2.97 -4.60
N PHE A 126 -18.08 2.93 -5.50
CA PHE A 126 -19.50 3.01 -5.15
C PHE A 126 -19.98 1.81 -4.33
N LEU A 127 -19.62 0.59 -4.77
CA LEU A 127 -20.05 -0.64 -4.09
C LEU A 127 -19.48 -0.73 -2.69
N SER A 128 -18.18 -0.37 -2.49
CA SER A 128 -17.55 -0.44 -1.17
C SER A 128 -18.21 0.48 -0.17
N GLU A 129 -18.61 1.69 -0.59
CA GLU A 129 -19.35 2.62 0.27
C GLU A 129 -20.74 2.08 0.60
N THR A 130 -21.46 1.62 -0.42
CA THR A 130 -22.81 1.06 -0.24
C THR A 130 -22.82 -0.16 0.67
N LEU A 131 -21.88 -1.10 0.49
CA LEU A 131 -21.76 -2.29 1.33
C LEU A 131 -21.35 -1.95 2.76
N LEU A 132 -20.45 -1.00 2.93
CA LEU A 132 -20.05 -0.52 4.25
C LEU A 132 -21.25 0.09 4.99
N MET A 133 -21.97 0.98 4.35
CA MET A 133 -23.07 1.75 4.96
C MET A 133 -24.31 0.86 5.19
N LYS A 134 -24.73 0.10 4.20
CA LYS A 134 -25.99 -0.67 4.25
C LYS A 134 -25.84 -2.05 4.92
N TYR A 135 -24.76 -2.76 4.61
CA TYR A 135 -24.56 -4.14 5.05
C TYR A 135 -23.45 -4.30 6.11
N LYS A 136 -22.79 -3.20 6.50
CA LYS A 136 -21.69 -3.19 7.49
C LYS A 136 -20.55 -4.12 7.11
N VAL A 137 -20.31 -4.28 5.81
CA VAL A 137 -19.23 -5.10 5.27
C VAL A 137 -17.92 -4.30 5.32
N PRO A 138 -16.87 -4.81 5.98
CA PRO A 138 -15.57 -4.13 6.04
C PRO A 138 -14.89 -4.10 4.67
N ARG A 139 -14.28 -2.97 4.31
CA ARG A 139 -13.60 -2.82 3.01
C ARG A 139 -12.50 -3.86 2.73
N PRO A 140 -11.71 -4.31 3.72
CA PRO A 140 -10.76 -5.40 3.49
C PRO A 140 -11.40 -6.70 3.00
N LEU A 141 -12.66 -6.99 3.34
CA LEU A 141 -13.36 -8.16 2.81
C LEU A 141 -13.61 -8.05 1.30
N MET A 142 -13.92 -6.83 0.84
CA MET A 142 -14.06 -6.59 -0.59
C MET A 142 -12.72 -6.73 -1.33
N LEU A 143 -11.63 -6.27 -0.72
CA LEU A 143 -10.29 -6.47 -1.28
C LEU A 143 -10.00 -7.97 -1.43
N SER A 144 -10.28 -8.78 -0.42
CA SER A 144 -10.13 -10.24 -0.50
C SER A 144 -10.97 -10.85 -1.62
N ALA A 145 -12.24 -10.42 -1.77
CA ALA A 145 -13.13 -10.90 -2.83
C ALA A 145 -12.60 -10.54 -4.24
N ILE A 146 -12.05 -9.33 -4.41
CA ILE A 146 -11.42 -8.90 -5.66
C ILE A 146 -10.18 -9.75 -5.97
N LEU A 147 -9.35 -10.07 -4.99
CA LEU A 147 -8.18 -10.94 -5.18
C LEU A 147 -8.59 -12.38 -5.55
N PHE A 148 -9.65 -12.92 -4.94
CA PHE A 148 -10.20 -14.23 -5.37
C PHE A 148 -10.71 -14.18 -6.81
N LEU A 149 -11.38 -13.11 -7.20
CA LEU A 149 -11.83 -12.92 -8.57
C LEU A 149 -10.64 -12.80 -9.55
N ALA A 150 -9.56 -12.10 -9.16
CA ALA A 150 -8.33 -12.01 -9.95
C ALA A 150 -7.69 -13.38 -10.15
N CYS A 151 -7.68 -14.23 -9.09
CA CYS A 151 -7.20 -15.61 -9.20
C CYS A 151 -7.98 -16.40 -10.27
N ILE A 152 -9.30 -16.25 -10.35
CA ILE A 152 -10.13 -16.87 -11.39
C ILE A 152 -9.70 -16.37 -12.78
N GLY A 153 -9.49 -15.06 -12.96
CA GLY A 153 -8.99 -14.47 -14.20
C GLY A 153 -7.66 -15.06 -14.66
N GLN A 154 -6.74 -15.27 -13.74
CA GLN A 154 -5.43 -15.89 -14.02
C GLN A 154 -5.56 -17.37 -14.38
N LEU A 155 -6.45 -18.11 -13.72
CA LEU A 155 -6.72 -19.51 -14.06
C LEU A 155 -7.34 -19.66 -15.45
N LEU A 156 -8.15 -18.70 -15.91
CA LEU A 156 -8.69 -18.70 -17.28
C LEU A 156 -7.59 -18.54 -18.34
N ILE A 157 -6.48 -17.86 -18.02
CA ILE A 157 -5.29 -17.78 -18.89
C ILE A 157 -4.45 -19.04 -18.74
N ALA A 158 -4.30 -19.58 -17.53
CA ALA A 158 -3.51 -20.79 -17.28
C ALA A 158 -4.09 -22.05 -17.97
N PHE A 159 -5.42 -22.12 -18.07
CA PHE A 159 -6.17 -23.22 -18.68
C PHE A 159 -7.06 -22.70 -19.81
N PRO A 160 -6.47 -22.24 -20.95
CA PRO A 160 -7.25 -21.62 -22.01
C PRO A 160 -8.16 -22.64 -22.70
N PHE A 161 -9.44 -22.30 -22.75
CA PHE A 161 -10.47 -22.94 -23.57
C PHE A 161 -11.01 -21.93 -24.58
N GLN A 162 -11.90 -22.38 -25.48
CA GLN A 162 -12.45 -21.50 -26.51
C GLN A 162 -13.06 -20.22 -25.88
N ASN A 163 -12.61 -19.05 -26.32
CA ASN A 163 -13.03 -17.73 -25.87
C ASN A 163 -12.68 -17.38 -24.40
N SER A 164 -11.91 -18.22 -23.69
CA SER A 164 -11.52 -17.94 -22.29
C SER A 164 -10.77 -16.62 -22.11
N ILE A 165 -9.98 -16.21 -23.13
CA ILE A 165 -9.18 -14.99 -23.07
C ILE A 165 -10.05 -13.74 -23.07
N TYR A 166 -11.21 -13.74 -23.74
CA TYR A 166 -12.18 -12.64 -23.64
C TYR A 166 -12.67 -12.48 -22.19
N LEU A 167 -13.07 -13.61 -21.57
CA LEU A 167 -13.54 -13.60 -20.17
C LEU A 167 -12.41 -13.22 -19.20
N ALA A 168 -11.21 -13.74 -19.44
CA ALA A 168 -10.03 -13.38 -18.65
C ALA A 168 -9.73 -11.87 -18.73
N SER A 169 -9.78 -11.28 -19.93
CA SER A 169 -9.57 -9.84 -20.14
C SER A 169 -10.58 -8.99 -19.39
N LEU A 170 -11.83 -9.44 -19.34
CA LEU A 170 -12.93 -8.80 -18.61
C LEU A 170 -12.67 -8.83 -17.10
N VAL A 171 -12.42 -10.02 -16.57
CA VAL A 171 -12.21 -10.26 -15.14
C VAL A 171 -10.94 -9.55 -14.65
N ILE A 172 -9.82 -9.71 -15.34
CA ILE A 172 -8.55 -9.07 -14.96
C ILE A 172 -8.64 -7.55 -15.06
N GLY A 173 -9.27 -7.02 -16.13
CA GLY A 173 -9.50 -5.58 -16.24
C GLY A 173 -10.27 -5.05 -15.04
N PHE A 174 -11.40 -5.68 -14.72
CA PHE A 174 -12.25 -5.29 -13.60
C PHE A 174 -11.50 -5.35 -12.25
N THR A 175 -10.81 -6.44 -11.96
CA THR A 175 -10.11 -6.62 -10.67
C THR A 175 -8.95 -5.65 -10.53
N LEU A 176 -8.17 -5.43 -11.58
CA LEU A 176 -7.07 -4.45 -11.60
C LEU A 176 -7.59 -3.02 -11.34
N GLY A 177 -8.74 -2.67 -11.91
CA GLY A 177 -9.37 -1.38 -11.65
C GLY A 177 -9.95 -1.25 -10.24
N ALA A 178 -10.57 -2.31 -9.74
CA ALA A 178 -11.26 -2.31 -8.45
C ALA A 178 -10.32 -2.26 -7.25
N GLU A 179 -9.14 -2.83 -7.35
CA GLU A 179 -8.20 -2.97 -6.25
C GLU A 179 -7.67 -1.62 -5.75
N LEU A 180 -7.31 -0.71 -6.66
CA LEU A 180 -6.69 0.57 -6.32
C LEU A 180 -7.56 1.45 -5.41
N PRO A 181 -8.84 1.74 -5.72
CA PRO A 181 -9.70 2.53 -4.84
C PRO A 181 -9.94 1.87 -3.48
N LEU A 182 -9.98 0.53 -3.43
CA LEU A 182 -10.14 -0.19 -2.17
C LEU A 182 -8.91 -0.01 -1.27
N VAL A 183 -7.71 -0.18 -1.81
CA VAL A 183 -6.45 0.03 -1.07
C VAL A 183 -6.37 1.48 -0.56
N LEU A 184 -6.70 2.45 -1.41
CA LEU A 184 -6.80 3.87 -1.07
C LEU A 184 -7.68 4.10 0.16
N SER A 185 -8.91 3.59 0.11
CA SER A 185 -9.89 3.76 1.18
C SER A 185 -9.47 3.04 2.47
N ILE A 186 -8.91 1.84 2.38
CA ILE A 186 -8.45 1.07 3.54
C ILE A 186 -7.30 1.80 4.25
N ILE A 187 -6.32 2.33 3.51
CA ILE A 187 -5.19 3.08 4.09
C ILE A 187 -5.69 4.33 4.81
N SER A 188 -6.58 5.11 4.19
CA SER A 188 -7.12 6.34 4.81
C SER A 188 -7.93 6.05 6.07
N GLU A 189 -8.68 4.96 6.11
CA GLU A 189 -9.53 4.60 7.25
C GLU A 189 -8.74 4.03 8.42
N ILE A 190 -7.71 3.22 8.17
CA ILE A 190 -6.94 2.56 9.23
C ILE A 190 -5.90 3.50 9.83
N PHE A 191 -5.19 4.28 8.98
CA PHE A 191 -4.02 5.06 9.39
C PHE A 191 -4.27 6.56 9.53
N GLY A 192 -5.51 7.03 9.29
CA GLY A 192 -5.88 8.43 9.34
C GLY A 192 -5.47 9.23 8.09
N LEU A 193 -5.78 10.52 8.10
CA LEU A 193 -5.62 11.40 6.93
C LEU A 193 -4.36 12.25 6.95
N LYS A 194 -3.71 12.43 8.10
CA LYS A 194 -2.57 13.35 8.27
C LYS A 194 -1.40 13.06 7.32
N HIS A 195 -1.02 11.80 7.19
CA HIS A 195 0.09 11.36 6.33
C HIS A 195 -0.38 10.44 5.20
N TYR A 196 -1.66 10.48 4.87
CA TYR A 196 -2.31 9.61 3.90
C TYR A 196 -1.59 9.54 2.55
N SER A 197 -1.24 10.68 1.96
CA SER A 197 -0.59 10.74 0.65
C SER A 197 0.75 10.00 0.64
N THR A 198 1.57 10.19 1.69
CA THR A 198 2.86 9.50 1.82
C THR A 198 2.67 8.01 2.01
N LEU A 199 1.73 7.60 2.87
CA LEU A 199 1.46 6.19 3.15
C LEU A 199 0.91 5.47 1.92
N PHE A 200 0.02 6.13 1.17
CA PHE A 200 -0.49 5.59 -0.08
C PHE A 200 0.62 5.42 -1.12
N ASN A 201 1.48 6.40 -1.32
CA ASN A 201 2.59 6.30 -2.26
C ASN A 201 3.57 5.20 -1.87
N CYS A 202 3.90 5.06 -0.59
CA CYS A 202 4.73 3.95 -0.10
C CYS A 202 4.03 2.59 -0.32
N GLY A 203 2.75 2.48 -0.04
CA GLY A 203 1.96 1.27 -0.30
C GLY A 203 1.87 0.92 -1.79
N SER A 204 1.72 1.93 -2.64
CA SER A 204 1.63 1.78 -4.10
C SER A 204 2.92 1.27 -4.74
N MET A 205 4.08 1.41 -4.08
CA MET A 205 5.35 0.81 -4.54
C MET A 205 5.28 -0.72 -4.63
N ALA A 206 4.33 -1.35 -3.93
CA ALA A 206 4.06 -2.77 -4.06
C ALA A 206 3.72 -3.18 -5.51
N SER A 207 3.00 -2.31 -6.24
CA SER A 207 2.57 -2.60 -7.62
C SER A 207 3.74 -2.71 -8.61
N PRO A 208 4.67 -1.76 -8.76
CA PRO A 208 5.81 -1.90 -9.64
C PRO A 208 6.78 -3.00 -9.19
N ILE A 209 6.95 -3.20 -7.87
CA ILE A 209 7.77 -4.31 -7.35
C ILE A 209 7.14 -5.65 -7.73
N GLY A 210 5.84 -5.79 -7.53
CA GLY A 210 5.08 -7.00 -7.90
C GLY A 210 5.13 -7.26 -9.39
N SER A 211 4.93 -6.23 -10.23
CA SER A 211 5.04 -6.35 -11.68
C SER A 211 6.46 -6.79 -12.09
N TYR A 212 7.51 -6.20 -11.53
CA TYR A 212 8.88 -6.62 -11.83
C TYR A 212 9.12 -8.09 -11.48
N LEU A 213 8.74 -8.52 -10.28
CA LEU A 213 8.95 -9.90 -9.82
C LEU A 213 8.13 -10.91 -10.63
N LEU A 214 6.85 -10.62 -10.88
CA LEU A 214 5.93 -11.55 -11.53
C LEU A 214 6.06 -11.52 -13.05
N ASN A 215 6.32 -10.37 -13.64
CA ASN A 215 6.46 -10.25 -15.09
C ASN A 215 7.86 -10.66 -15.55
N LYS A 216 8.90 -9.98 -15.08
CA LYS A 216 10.26 -10.18 -15.57
C LYS A 216 10.90 -11.45 -15.01
N GLU A 217 10.90 -11.60 -13.68
CA GLU A 217 11.61 -12.71 -13.03
C GLU A 217 10.86 -14.03 -13.15
N LEU A 218 9.55 -14.05 -12.99
CA LEU A 218 8.77 -15.27 -13.06
C LEU A 218 8.36 -15.57 -14.53
N THR A 219 7.55 -14.69 -15.13
CA THR A 219 6.94 -14.96 -16.45
C THR A 219 7.99 -14.97 -17.55
N GLY A 220 8.91 -14.00 -17.56
CA GLY A 220 9.98 -13.93 -18.56
C GLY A 220 10.87 -15.15 -18.54
N ARG A 221 11.37 -15.55 -17.36
CA ARG A 221 12.24 -16.74 -17.25
C ARG A 221 11.54 -18.03 -17.65
N LEU A 222 10.28 -18.21 -17.24
CA LEU A 222 9.52 -19.41 -17.61
C LEU A 222 9.18 -19.44 -19.10
N TYR A 223 8.88 -18.30 -19.69
CA TYR A 223 8.67 -18.18 -21.14
C TYR A 223 9.94 -18.54 -21.93
N ASP A 224 11.10 -18.05 -21.52
CA ASP A 224 12.39 -18.36 -22.16
C ASP A 224 12.73 -19.85 -22.03
N MET A 225 12.47 -20.45 -20.87
CA MET A 225 12.65 -21.90 -20.66
C MET A 225 11.77 -22.74 -21.61
N GLU A 226 10.50 -22.40 -21.75
CA GLU A 226 9.58 -23.11 -22.63
C GLU A 226 9.94 -22.90 -24.12
N THR A 227 10.35 -21.68 -24.48
CA THR A 227 10.84 -21.39 -25.84
C THR A 227 12.08 -22.22 -26.19
N THR A 228 13.02 -22.32 -25.24
CA THR A 228 14.25 -23.12 -25.43
C THR A 228 13.93 -24.62 -25.53
N LYS A 229 12.99 -25.15 -24.77
CA LYS A 229 12.53 -26.53 -24.88
C LYS A 229 11.92 -26.84 -26.24
N MET A 230 11.14 -25.91 -26.82
CA MET A 230 10.47 -26.12 -28.12
C MET A 230 11.41 -26.03 -29.30
N HIS A 231 12.39 -25.14 -29.25
CA HIS A 231 13.26 -24.84 -30.42
C HIS A 231 14.70 -25.33 -30.30
N GLY A 232 15.07 -25.93 -29.15
CA GLY A 232 16.43 -26.38 -28.87
C GLY A 232 17.43 -25.21 -28.77
N ILE A 233 18.74 -25.55 -28.71
CA ILE A 233 19.83 -24.57 -28.53
C ILE A 233 19.93 -23.61 -29.77
N LYS A 234 19.31 -23.93 -30.89
CA LYS A 234 19.26 -23.04 -32.09
C LYS A 234 18.43 -21.76 -31.89
N ALA A 235 17.69 -21.64 -30.80
CA ALA A 235 16.93 -20.45 -30.43
C ALA A 235 17.79 -19.30 -29.85
N LEU A 236 19.04 -19.57 -29.48
CA LEU A 236 19.95 -18.60 -28.90
C LEU A 236 20.46 -17.57 -29.92
N GLY A 237 19.62 -16.73 -30.46
CA GLY A 237 20.01 -15.69 -31.42
C GLY A 237 18.91 -15.26 -32.40
N LYS A 238 17.77 -15.94 -32.39
CA LYS A 238 16.58 -15.50 -33.14
C LYS A 238 15.41 -15.42 -32.16
N SER A 239 14.72 -14.29 -32.15
CA SER A 239 13.48 -14.12 -31.37
C SER A 239 12.38 -15.02 -31.94
N LEU A 240 12.45 -16.30 -31.62
CA LEU A 240 11.40 -17.26 -32.01
C LEU A 240 10.30 -17.16 -30.94
N ALA A 241 9.10 -16.79 -31.39
CA ALA A 241 7.94 -16.73 -30.49
C ALA A 241 7.52 -18.14 -30.05
N CYS A 242 7.32 -18.32 -28.76
CA CYS A 242 6.73 -19.54 -28.23
C CYS A 242 5.27 -19.66 -28.69
N LYS A 243 4.85 -20.85 -29.11
CA LYS A 243 3.48 -21.11 -29.54
C LYS A 243 2.84 -22.22 -28.72
N GLY A 244 1.60 -21.98 -28.28
CA GLY A 244 0.79 -22.93 -27.55
C GLY A 244 0.52 -22.56 -26.12
N LYS A 245 -0.36 -23.33 -25.47
CA LYS A 245 -0.82 -23.12 -24.09
C LYS A 245 0.28 -23.21 -23.06
N GLN A 246 1.39 -23.88 -23.36
CA GLN A 246 2.48 -24.13 -22.42
C GLN A 246 3.32 -22.89 -22.15
N CYS A 247 3.38 -21.93 -23.09
CA CYS A 247 4.23 -20.74 -23.00
C CYS A 247 3.97 -19.89 -21.75
N TYR A 248 2.72 -19.75 -21.38
CA TYR A 248 2.28 -18.94 -20.24
C TYR A 248 1.58 -19.75 -19.14
N GLY A 249 1.15 -20.98 -19.45
CA GLY A 249 0.32 -21.78 -18.54
C GLY A 249 0.93 -21.98 -17.16
N LEU A 250 2.24 -22.27 -17.09
CA LEU A 250 2.92 -22.47 -15.81
C LEU A 250 3.04 -21.16 -15.01
N SER A 251 3.40 -20.07 -15.66
CA SER A 251 3.52 -18.74 -15.02
C SER A 251 2.21 -18.31 -14.39
N PHE A 252 1.10 -18.46 -15.12
CA PHE A 252 -0.22 -18.06 -14.60
C PHE A 252 -0.77 -18.99 -13.53
N LYS A 253 -0.39 -20.27 -13.52
CA LYS A 253 -0.70 -21.16 -12.38
C LYS A 253 0.00 -20.71 -11.12
N ILE A 254 1.30 -20.37 -11.19
CA ILE A 254 2.06 -19.89 -10.03
C ILE A 254 1.50 -18.56 -9.55
N MET A 255 1.19 -17.63 -10.46
CA MET A 255 0.57 -16.34 -10.11
C MET A 255 -0.80 -16.52 -9.44
N ALA A 256 -1.64 -17.44 -9.96
CA ALA A 256 -2.93 -17.73 -9.35
C ALA A 256 -2.79 -18.25 -7.91
N VAL A 257 -1.81 -19.13 -7.66
CA VAL A 257 -1.52 -19.60 -6.30
C VAL A 257 -1.02 -18.44 -5.41
N ALA A 258 -0.12 -17.60 -5.91
CA ALA A 258 0.38 -16.45 -5.16
C ALA A 258 -0.74 -15.45 -4.83
N THR A 259 -1.63 -15.15 -5.80
CA THR A 259 -2.77 -14.26 -5.60
C THR A 259 -3.80 -14.87 -4.65
N PHE A 260 -4.01 -16.18 -4.71
CA PHE A 260 -4.86 -16.91 -3.76
C PHE A 260 -4.33 -16.80 -2.32
N ILE A 261 -3.01 -16.99 -2.13
CA ILE A 261 -2.37 -16.80 -0.82
C ILE A 261 -2.52 -15.34 -0.37
N GLY A 262 -2.33 -14.36 -1.27
CA GLY A 262 -2.57 -12.94 -0.98
C GLY A 262 -3.99 -12.66 -0.53
N ALA A 263 -4.99 -13.29 -1.15
CA ALA A 263 -6.39 -13.20 -0.73
C ALA A 263 -6.61 -13.76 0.68
N LEU A 264 -6.00 -14.89 1.01
CA LEU A 264 -6.07 -15.47 2.36
C LEU A 264 -5.39 -14.57 3.40
N ILE A 265 -4.23 -13.99 3.06
CA ILE A 265 -3.55 -13.02 3.93
C ILE A 265 -4.42 -11.77 4.13
N SER A 266 -5.11 -11.30 3.09
CA SER A 266 -6.06 -10.18 3.19
C SER A 266 -7.24 -10.51 4.12
N LEU A 267 -7.70 -11.77 4.22
CA LEU A 267 -8.71 -12.17 5.20
C LEU A 267 -8.23 -12.03 6.65
N ILE A 268 -6.93 -12.13 6.92
CA ILE A 268 -6.38 -11.83 8.24
C ILE A 268 -6.61 -10.36 8.58
N LEU A 269 -6.45 -9.45 7.61
CA LEU A 269 -6.75 -8.03 7.80
C LEU A 269 -8.23 -7.82 8.13
N VAL A 270 -9.14 -8.55 7.47
CA VAL A 270 -10.58 -8.53 7.80
C VAL A 270 -10.81 -8.87 9.26
N ALA A 271 -10.27 -10.00 9.73
CA ALA A 271 -10.44 -10.44 11.11
C ALA A 271 -9.89 -9.41 12.12
N ARG A 272 -8.73 -8.81 11.81
CA ARG A 272 -8.08 -7.81 12.66
C ARG A 272 -8.81 -6.46 12.71
N THR A 273 -9.53 -6.10 11.65
CA THR A 273 -10.18 -4.78 11.51
C THR A 273 -11.69 -4.82 11.71
N LEU A 274 -12.27 -6.00 11.91
CA LEU A 274 -13.73 -6.19 12.00
C LEU A 274 -14.38 -5.35 13.12
N GLU A 275 -13.79 -5.33 14.32
CA GLU A 275 -14.27 -4.52 15.43
C GLU A 275 -14.19 -3.02 15.16
N PHE A 276 -13.08 -2.58 14.57
CA PHE A 276 -12.89 -1.19 14.17
C PHE A 276 -14.00 -0.74 13.22
N TYR A 277 -14.27 -1.50 12.16
CA TYR A 277 -15.32 -1.17 11.20
C TYR A 277 -16.71 -1.14 11.83
N LYS A 278 -17.02 -2.03 12.76
CA LYS A 278 -18.29 -2.00 13.50
C LYS A 278 -18.46 -0.72 14.32
N ILE A 279 -17.42 -0.27 15.01
CA ILE A 279 -17.44 0.93 15.85
C ILE A 279 -17.49 2.20 15.00
N ASP A 280 -16.67 2.28 13.94
CA ASP A 280 -16.62 3.44 13.06
C ASP A 280 -17.94 3.66 12.31
N ILE A 281 -18.56 2.59 11.82
CA ILE A 281 -19.90 2.66 11.23
C ILE A 281 -20.90 3.26 12.20
N GLN A 282 -20.89 2.84 13.47
CA GLN A 282 -21.82 3.39 14.45
C GLN A 282 -21.57 4.89 14.71
N ARG A 283 -20.32 5.34 14.69
CA ARG A 283 -19.97 6.77 14.83
C ARG A 283 -20.44 7.59 13.63
N ARG A 284 -20.23 7.11 12.41
CA ARG A 284 -20.65 7.78 11.17
C ARG A 284 -22.18 7.89 11.10
N TYR A 285 -22.91 6.84 11.45
CA TYR A 285 -24.38 6.88 11.52
C TYR A 285 -24.88 7.93 12.53
N ARG A 286 -24.29 7.99 13.72
CA ARG A 286 -24.65 9.01 14.71
C ARG A 286 -24.37 10.42 14.21
N GLY A 287 -23.23 10.66 13.60
CA GLY A 287 -22.86 11.96 13.03
C GLY A 287 -23.80 12.41 11.92
N GLN A 288 -24.17 11.52 11.00
CA GLN A 288 -25.09 11.83 9.91
C GLN A 288 -26.54 12.09 10.39
N THR A 289 -26.96 11.40 11.44
CA THR A 289 -28.28 11.66 12.03
C THR A 289 -28.32 13.03 12.70
N TYR A 290 -27.25 13.44 13.38
CA TYR A 290 -27.15 14.78 13.99
C TYR A 290 -27.11 15.90 12.95
N THR A 291 -26.38 15.74 11.84
CA THR A 291 -26.34 16.75 10.77
C THR A 291 -27.69 16.89 10.07
N LYS A 292 -28.37 15.80 9.76
CA LYS A 292 -29.73 15.86 9.18
C LYS A 292 -30.73 16.53 10.11
N PHE A 293 -30.71 16.21 11.39
CA PHE A 293 -31.60 16.85 12.37
C PHE A 293 -31.38 18.37 12.43
N ASN A 294 -30.13 18.81 12.46
CA ASN A 294 -29.78 20.24 12.50
C ASN A 294 -30.10 20.95 11.16
N GLU A 295 -30.08 20.27 10.02
CA GLU A 295 -30.47 20.83 8.71
C GLU A 295 -31.99 20.96 8.63
N GLU A 296 -32.75 19.97 9.06
CA GLU A 296 -34.22 20.01 9.12
C GLU A 296 -34.73 21.07 10.10
N GLU A 297 -34.04 21.27 11.24
CA GLU A 297 -34.37 22.30 12.22
C GLU A 297 -34.14 23.71 11.65
N LYS A 298 -33.02 23.93 10.94
CA LYS A 298 -32.72 25.20 10.26
C LYS A 298 -33.70 25.51 9.10
N GLU A 299 -34.07 24.52 8.30
CA GLU A 299 -35.07 24.70 7.26
C GLU A 299 -36.45 25.05 7.85
N THR A 300 -36.81 24.45 8.97
CA THR A 300 -38.08 24.72 9.67
C THR A 300 -38.07 26.15 10.28
N GLU A 301 -36.95 26.60 10.83
CA GLU A 301 -36.79 27.96 11.34
C GLU A 301 -36.85 29.02 10.20
N MET A 302 -36.21 28.75 9.07
CA MET A 302 -36.24 29.63 7.90
C MET A 302 -37.65 29.78 7.29
N THR A 303 -38.40 28.70 7.21
CA THR A 303 -39.79 28.72 6.71
C THR A 303 -40.72 29.43 7.67
N SER A 304 -40.56 29.27 8.97
CA SER A 304 -41.37 29.95 9.98
C SER A 304 -41.09 31.45 10.07
N SER A 305 -39.84 31.89 9.80
CA SER A 305 -39.52 33.32 9.76
C SER A 305 -40.05 34.03 8.50
N SER A 306 -40.06 33.34 7.35
CA SER A 306 -40.62 33.89 6.11
C SER A 306 -42.15 34.03 6.15
N ASP A 307 -42.86 33.18 6.87
CA ASP A 307 -44.29 33.24 7.05
C ASP A 307 -44.74 34.37 8.03
N ASN A 308 -43.82 34.78 8.94
CA ASN A 308 -44.06 35.91 9.85
C ASN A 308 -43.75 37.29 9.24
N GLU A 309 -42.92 37.37 8.21
CA GLU A 309 -42.68 38.61 7.44
C GLU A 309 -43.74 38.88 6.35
N ALA A 310 -44.53 37.88 5.98
CA ALA A 310 -45.59 37.97 4.98
C ALA A 310 -46.97 38.32 5.56
N LYS A 311 -47.11 38.54 6.89
CA LYS A 311 -48.33 39.00 7.57
C LYS A 311 -48.16 40.46 8.05
#